data_ce1e7d37fb953f0ae606d69797846fd0
#
_entry.id   ce1e7d37fb953f0ae606d69797846fd0
#
_cell.length_a   1.000
_cell.length_b   1.000
_cell.length_c   1.000
_cell.angle_alpha   90.00
_cell.angle_beta   90.00
_cell.angle_gamma   90.00
#
_symmetry.space_group_name_H-M   'P 1'
#
loop_
_entity.id
_entity.type
_entity.pdbx_description
1 polymer ?
#
loop_
_entity_poly.entity_id
_entity_poly.type
_entity_poly.pdbx_seq_one_letter_code
_entity_poly.pdbx_strand_id
1 'polypeptide(L)'
;SVNGSPAREPKEKVAEGAVIEVNVPAPEPAEPEGEAIPLDILYEDDELIVVNKPAGLVVHPGAGNRTGTLVNALIAHCGSSLSGIGGVRRPGIVHRLDKDTSGALVVAKTDHAHRELAAAFADHGRSGDLERAYQALVWGTPPRPMGTIDTWLGRSGRDRTRQAVVNESQPDARHAVTHYTVRERFGEKPDATTLASLIECRLETGRTHQIRVHMAHIGHPLIGDRDYGAAFLSKANRLPEPLKGLVSGFGRQALHAWLLAFRHP
;
A
#
# COMPACT_ATOMS: atom_id res chain seq x y z
N SER A 1 -0.72 -36.91 -0.71
CA SER A 1 -0.04 -37.92 0.10
C SER A 1 0.90 -38.76 -0.73
N VAL A 2 1.90 -39.41 -0.11
CA VAL A 2 2.78 -40.41 -0.73
C VAL A 2 2.56 -41.72 0.02
N ASN A 3 2.10 -42.77 -0.68
CA ASN A 3 1.74 -44.08 -0.09
C ASN A 3 0.78 -43.92 1.12
N GLY A 4 -0.22 -43.03 1.01
CA GLY A 4 -1.20 -42.78 2.08
C GLY A 4 -0.72 -41.90 3.23
N SER A 5 0.57 -41.52 3.28
CA SER A 5 1.12 -40.61 4.30
C SER A 5 1.24 -39.18 3.74
N PRO A 6 0.90 -38.12 4.52
CA PRO A 6 1.06 -36.75 4.06
C PRO A 6 2.53 -36.44 3.74
N ALA A 7 2.80 -35.89 2.54
CA ALA A 7 4.11 -35.37 2.20
C ALA A 7 4.41 -34.14 3.10
N ARG A 8 5.58 -34.11 3.74
CA ARG A 8 5.95 -33.10 4.74
C ARG A 8 6.74 -31.94 4.12
N GLU A 9 7.48 -32.22 3.04
CA GLU A 9 8.32 -31.22 2.37
C GLU A 9 8.22 -31.33 0.85
N PRO A 10 8.21 -30.17 0.11
CA PRO A 10 8.14 -30.17 -1.36
C PRO A 10 9.30 -30.87 -2.07
N LYS A 11 10.44 -31.08 -1.39
CA LYS A 11 11.66 -31.76 -1.89
C LYS A 11 11.85 -33.17 -1.38
N GLU A 12 10.82 -33.75 -0.76
CA GLU A 12 10.88 -35.12 -0.34
C GLU A 12 11.10 -36.07 -1.52
N LYS A 13 12.15 -36.90 -1.46
CA LYS A 13 12.44 -37.88 -2.51
C LYS A 13 11.46 -39.00 -2.47
N VAL A 14 10.75 -39.22 -3.55
CA VAL A 14 9.77 -40.29 -3.71
C VAL A 14 10.43 -41.47 -4.38
N ALA A 15 10.24 -42.69 -3.82
CA ALA A 15 10.77 -43.90 -4.41
C ALA A 15 10.02 -44.27 -5.71
N GLU A 16 10.74 -44.95 -6.63
CA GLU A 16 10.12 -45.48 -7.85
C GLU A 16 8.98 -46.48 -7.49
N GLY A 17 7.80 -46.30 -8.13
CA GLY A 17 6.61 -47.12 -7.81
C GLY A 17 5.76 -46.58 -6.65
N ALA A 18 6.13 -45.49 -5.99
CA ALA A 18 5.28 -44.92 -4.95
C ALA A 18 3.97 -44.35 -5.53
N VAL A 19 2.88 -44.55 -4.78
CA VAL A 19 1.56 -43.98 -5.14
C VAL A 19 1.49 -42.54 -4.61
N ILE A 20 1.31 -41.61 -5.52
CA ILE A 20 1.11 -40.20 -5.18
C ILE A 20 -0.37 -39.87 -5.33
N GLU A 21 -0.97 -39.43 -4.22
CA GLU A 21 -2.36 -38.98 -4.19
C GLU A 21 -2.36 -37.45 -3.95
N VAL A 22 -3.00 -36.73 -4.86
CA VAL A 22 -3.15 -35.27 -4.79
C VAL A 22 -4.63 -34.98 -4.56
N ASN A 23 -4.94 -34.42 -3.41
CA ASN A 23 -6.27 -33.88 -3.15
C ASN A 23 -6.32 -32.46 -3.70
N VAL A 24 -6.98 -32.27 -4.82
CA VAL A 24 -7.24 -30.95 -5.40
C VAL A 24 -8.55 -30.44 -4.78
N PRO A 25 -8.52 -29.35 -3.98
CA PRO A 25 -9.74 -28.76 -3.46
C PRO A 25 -10.65 -28.32 -4.61
N ALA A 26 -11.96 -28.33 -4.40
CA ALA A 26 -12.91 -27.80 -5.37
C ALA A 26 -12.51 -26.37 -5.75
N PRO A 27 -12.70 -25.96 -7.04
CA PRO A 27 -12.45 -24.58 -7.44
C PRO A 27 -13.28 -23.65 -6.57
N GLU A 28 -12.61 -22.72 -5.88
CA GLU A 28 -13.33 -21.65 -5.19
C GLU A 28 -13.91 -20.68 -6.22
N PRO A 29 -15.05 -19.98 -5.91
CA PRO A 29 -15.60 -18.97 -6.79
C PRO A 29 -14.51 -17.99 -7.23
N ALA A 30 -14.32 -17.83 -8.53
CA ALA A 30 -13.28 -16.95 -9.08
C ALA A 30 -13.59 -15.45 -8.88
N GLU A 31 -14.82 -15.13 -8.49
CA GLU A 31 -15.35 -13.79 -8.36
C GLU A 31 -15.51 -13.41 -6.88
N PRO A 32 -15.02 -12.22 -6.47
CA PRO A 32 -15.25 -11.75 -5.12
C PRO A 32 -16.75 -11.48 -4.91
N GLU A 33 -17.28 -11.93 -3.78
CA GLU A 33 -18.64 -11.65 -3.35
C GLU A 33 -18.73 -10.35 -2.55
N GLY A 34 -19.92 -9.73 -2.53
CA GLY A 34 -20.17 -8.53 -1.75
C GLY A 34 -20.25 -8.86 -0.25
N GLU A 35 -19.58 -8.07 0.57
CA GLU A 35 -19.60 -8.16 2.03
C GLU A 35 -20.02 -6.82 2.65
N ALA A 36 -20.87 -6.85 3.67
CA ALA A 36 -21.34 -5.67 4.38
C ALA A 36 -20.26 -5.10 5.31
N ILE A 37 -19.23 -4.50 4.71
CA ILE A 37 -18.14 -3.81 5.40
C ILE A 37 -18.43 -2.32 5.34
N PRO A 38 -18.45 -1.59 6.48
CA PRO A 38 -18.68 -0.15 6.50
C PRO A 38 -17.65 0.61 5.66
N LEU A 39 -18.13 1.54 4.82
CA LEU A 39 -17.31 2.46 4.03
C LEU A 39 -17.47 3.89 4.56
N ASP A 40 -16.36 4.58 4.73
CA ASP A 40 -16.30 6.02 4.96
C ASP A 40 -16.23 6.71 3.60
N ILE A 41 -17.38 7.14 3.07
CA ILE A 41 -17.52 7.69 1.72
C ILE A 41 -17.30 9.20 1.77
N LEU A 42 -16.28 9.68 1.06
CA LEU A 42 -15.96 11.10 0.94
C LEU A 42 -16.76 11.78 -0.19
N TYR A 43 -17.02 11.04 -1.28
CA TYR A 43 -17.80 11.49 -2.42
C TYR A 43 -18.33 10.29 -3.19
N GLU A 44 -19.52 10.40 -3.76
CA GLU A 44 -20.10 9.39 -4.65
C GLU A 44 -21.07 10.04 -5.63
N ASP A 45 -21.02 9.57 -6.90
CA ASP A 45 -22.00 9.87 -7.94
C ASP A 45 -22.22 8.63 -8.83
N ASP A 46 -22.77 8.82 -10.04
CA ASP A 46 -23.02 7.71 -10.98
C ASP A 46 -21.72 7.16 -11.61
N GLU A 47 -20.66 7.98 -11.70
CA GLU A 47 -19.40 7.63 -12.38
C GLU A 47 -18.34 7.03 -11.46
N LEU A 48 -18.24 7.52 -10.22
CA LEU A 48 -17.16 7.14 -9.30
C LEU A 48 -17.57 7.22 -7.83
N ILE A 49 -16.77 6.59 -6.99
CA ILE A 49 -16.83 6.70 -5.53
C ILE A 49 -15.42 6.99 -4.98
N VAL A 50 -15.34 7.91 -4.04
CA VAL A 50 -14.11 8.21 -3.26
C VAL A 50 -14.34 7.80 -1.82
N VAL A 51 -13.46 6.95 -1.31
CA VAL A 51 -13.55 6.47 0.08
C VAL A 51 -12.33 6.88 0.89
N ASN A 52 -12.53 7.16 2.17
CA ASN A 52 -11.45 7.24 3.15
C ASN A 52 -11.14 5.82 3.64
N LYS A 53 -10.22 5.14 2.96
CA LYS A 53 -9.88 3.75 3.29
C LYS A 53 -9.28 3.70 4.72
N PRO A 54 -9.83 2.89 5.62
CA PRO A 54 -9.20 2.69 6.92
C PRO A 54 -7.89 1.91 6.79
N ALA A 55 -7.00 2.08 7.76
CA ALA A 55 -5.85 1.18 7.91
C ALA A 55 -6.33 -0.24 8.28
N GLY A 56 -5.59 -1.25 7.85
CA GLY A 56 -5.94 -2.66 8.04
C GLY A 56 -6.78 -3.26 6.92
N LEU A 57 -7.47 -2.44 6.11
CA LEU A 57 -8.29 -2.90 4.99
C LEU A 57 -7.43 -3.08 3.72
N VAL A 58 -7.41 -4.31 3.19
CA VAL A 58 -6.77 -4.62 1.90
C VAL A 58 -7.67 -4.17 0.76
N VAL A 59 -7.09 -3.65 -0.33
CA VAL A 59 -7.87 -3.17 -1.48
C VAL A 59 -8.46 -4.33 -2.28
N HIS A 60 -7.64 -5.30 -2.67
CA HIS A 60 -8.03 -6.43 -3.54
C HIS A 60 -7.92 -7.77 -2.83
N PRO A 61 -8.80 -8.73 -3.15
CA PRO A 61 -8.56 -10.13 -2.80
C PRO A 61 -7.23 -10.62 -3.36
N GLY A 62 -6.53 -11.42 -2.58
CA GLY A 62 -5.23 -11.97 -2.95
C GLY A 62 -4.76 -13.04 -1.95
N ALA A 63 -3.53 -13.54 -2.14
CA ALA A 63 -2.94 -14.51 -1.24
C ALA A 63 -2.98 -14.02 0.22
N GLY A 64 -3.64 -14.77 1.09
CA GLY A 64 -3.79 -14.43 2.52
C GLY A 64 -4.94 -13.48 2.88
N ASN A 65 -5.65 -12.90 1.90
CA ASN A 65 -6.85 -12.06 2.12
C ASN A 65 -7.81 -12.27 0.95
N ARG A 66 -8.56 -13.36 0.96
CA ARG A 66 -9.51 -13.69 -0.12
C ARG A 66 -10.83 -12.95 -0.01
N THR A 67 -11.21 -12.60 1.19
CA THR A 67 -12.43 -11.90 1.60
C THR A 67 -12.07 -10.74 2.53
N GLY A 68 -13.06 -9.96 2.97
CA GLY A 68 -12.81 -8.84 3.88
C GLY A 68 -12.03 -7.69 3.25
N THR A 69 -12.14 -7.48 1.93
CA THR A 69 -11.39 -6.45 1.21
C THR A 69 -12.27 -5.25 0.82
N LEU A 70 -11.66 -4.16 0.42
CA LEU A 70 -12.39 -2.99 -0.10
C LEU A 70 -13.24 -3.37 -1.32
N VAL A 71 -12.74 -4.26 -2.18
CA VAL A 71 -13.51 -4.76 -3.34
C VAL A 71 -14.79 -5.46 -2.88
N ASN A 72 -14.75 -6.31 -1.85
CA ASN A 72 -15.94 -6.95 -1.29
C ASN A 72 -16.94 -5.92 -0.74
N ALA A 73 -16.46 -4.90 -0.02
CA ALA A 73 -17.29 -3.82 0.49
C ALA A 73 -17.98 -3.02 -0.64
N LEU A 74 -17.22 -2.68 -1.68
CA LEU A 74 -17.73 -1.93 -2.85
C LEU A 74 -18.75 -2.73 -3.67
N ILE A 75 -18.56 -4.03 -3.83
CA ILE A 75 -19.56 -4.90 -4.48
C ILE A 75 -20.87 -4.90 -3.69
N ALA A 76 -20.80 -4.98 -2.36
CA ALA A 76 -21.99 -4.94 -1.52
C ALA A 76 -22.69 -3.56 -1.57
N HIS A 77 -21.90 -2.46 -1.53
CA HIS A 77 -22.42 -1.09 -1.52
C HIS A 77 -23.00 -0.67 -2.88
N CYS A 78 -22.21 -0.81 -3.95
CA CYS A 78 -22.58 -0.34 -5.28
C CYS A 78 -23.54 -1.30 -5.99
N GLY A 79 -23.50 -2.60 -5.71
CA GLY A 79 -24.41 -3.62 -6.25
C GLY A 79 -24.52 -3.56 -7.78
N SER A 80 -25.73 -3.23 -8.28
CA SER A 80 -26.02 -3.16 -9.71
C SER A 80 -25.46 -1.92 -10.41
N SER A 81 -25.01 -0.91 -9.69
CA SER A 81 -24.42 0.32 -10.27
C SER A 81 -22.98 0.14 -10.74
N LEU A 82 -22.32 -0.98 -10.40
CA LEU A 82 -21.01 -1.30 -10.95
C LEU A 82 -21.14 -1.79 -12.38
N SER A 83 -20.41 -1.17 -13.31
CA SER A 83 -20.31 -1.66 -14.67
C SER A 83 -19.55 -2.99 -14.70
N GLY A 84 -19.92 -3.85 -15.66
CA GLY A 84 -19.23 -5.10 -15.89
C GLY A 84 -17.96 -4.91 -16.72
N ILE A 85 -16.92 -4.35 -16.18
CA ILE A 85 -15.64 -4.20 -16.87
C ILE A 85 -15.13 -5.61 -17.27
N GLY A 86 -15.11 -5.88 -18.57
CA GLY A 86 -14.74 -7.19 -19.10
C GLY A 86 -15.76 -8.31 -18.87
N GLY A 87 -17.05 -7.98 -18.71
CA GLY A 87 -18.15 -8.97 -18.55
C GLY A 87 -18.37 -9.44 -17.11
N VAL A 88 -17.59 -8.98 -16.16
CA VAL A 88 -17.73 -9.30 -14.73
C VAL A 88 -17.93 -7.99 -13.95
N ARG A 89 -18.93 -7.94 -13.07
CA ARG A 89 -19.17 -6.80 -12.18
C ARG A 89 -17.99 -6.67 -11.21
N ARG A 90 -17.07 -5.77 -11.51
CA ARG A 90 -15.90 -5.47 -10.66
C ARG A 90 -15.78 -3.98 -10.44
N PRO A 91 -15.47 -3.54 -9.22
CA PRO A 91 -15.08 -2.14 -8.99
C PRO A 91 -13.90 -1.77 -9.88
N GLY A 92 -13.99 -0.62 -10.55
CA GLY A 92 -12.94 -0.08 -11.40
C GLY A 92 -11.79 0.48 -10.57
N ILE A 93 -10.99 -0.39 -9.97
CA ILE A 93 -9.82 0.01 -9.19
C ILE A 93 -8.71 0.46 -10.12
N VAL A 94 -8.34 1.74 -10.06
CA VAL A 94 -7.30 2.36 -10.90
C VAL A 94 -5.98 2.58 -10.16
N HIS A 95 -6.02 2.55 -8.83
CA HIS A 95 -4.83 2.63 -7.96
C HIS A 95 -5.06 1.89 -6.64
N ARG A 96 -4.03 1.83 -5.82
CA ARG A 96 -4.11 1.13 -4.53
C ARG A 96 -3.36 1.86 -3.42
N LEU A 97 -3.79 1.64 -2.20
CA LEU A 97 -3.06 1.91 -0.97
C LEU A 97 -2.63 0.59 -0.33
N ASP A 98 -1.52 0.61 0.40
CA ASP A 98 -1.10 -0.55 1.19
C ASP A 98 -2.15 -0.86 2.26
N LYS A 99 -2.19 -2.11 2.75
CA LYS A 99 -3.14 -2.58 3.77
C LYS A 99 -3.27 -1.57 4.93
N ASP A 100 -2.14 -1.18 5.49
CA ASP A 100 -2.08 -0.34 6.69
C ASP A 100 -1.90 1.16 6.41
N THR A 101 -1.94 1.57 5.15
CA THR A 101 -2.04 2.97 4.74
C THR A 101 -3.50 3.37 4.69
N SER A 102 -3.86 4.47 5.36
CA SER A 102 -5.20 5.05 5.35
C SER A 102 -5.32 6.20 4.35
N GLY A 103 -6.53 6.63 4.04
CA GLY A 103 -6.81 7.86 3.31
C GLY A 103 -7.56 7.69 2.01
N ALA A 104 -7.59 8.75 1.21
CA ALA A 104 -8.40 8.88 0.02
C ALA A 104 -8.03 7.88 -1.08
N LEU A 105 -9.04 7.18 -1.59
CA LEU A 105 -8.94 6.23 -2.69
C LEU A 105 -10.16 6.37 -3.58
N VAL A 106 -9.93 6.58 -4.90
CA VAL A 106 -10.99 6.67 -5.91
C VAL A 106 -11.20 5.34 -6.61
N VAL A 107 -12.45 5.03 -6.90
CA VAL A 107 -12.88 3.83 -7.62
C VAL A 107 -13.89 4.22 -8.68
N ALA A 108 -13.69 3.77 -9.90
CA ALA A 108 -14.66 3.96 -10.98
C ALA A 108 -15.85 3.02 -10.84
N LYS A 109 -17.04 3.54 -11.11
CA LYS A 109 -18.31 2.76 -11.17
C LYS A 109 -18.66 2.39 -12.62
N THR A 110 -18.20 3.19 -13.60
CA THR A 110 -18.45 2.99 -15.04
C THR A 110 -17.17 2.69 -15.81
N ASP A 111 -17.32 2.10 -17.01
CA ASP A 111 -16.21 1.86 -17.92
C ASP A 111 -15.59 3.16 -18.44
N HIS A 112 -16.40 4.22 -18.56
CA HIS A 112 -15.93 5.55 -18.95
C HIS A 112 -14.98 6.11 -17.89
N ALA A 113 -15.46 6.21 -16.66
CA ALA A 113 -14.67 6.70 -15.53
C ALA A 113 -13.40 5.85 -15.30
N HIS A 114 -13.49 4.52 -15.49
CA HIS A 114 -12.32 3.67 -15.37
C HIS A 114 -11.23 4.00 -16.39
N ARG A 115 -11.60 4.21 -17.68
CA ARG A 115 -10.63 4.56 -18.72
C ARG A 115 -9.96 5.92 -18.46
N GLU A 116 -10.76 6.94 -18.13
CA GLU A 116 -10.25 8.30 -17.87
C GLU A 116 -9.34 8.33 -16.64
N LEU A 117 -9.79 7.76 -15.52
CA LEU A 117 -8.98 7.68 -14.31
C LEU A 117 -7.73 6.83 -14.52
N ALA A 118 -7.83 5.67 -15.20
CA ALA A 118 -6.67 4.83 -15.48
C ALA A 118 -5.63 5.56 -16.34
N ALA A 119 -6.07 6.36 -17.33
CA ALA A 119 -5.19 7.20 -18.14
C ALA A 119 -4.49 8.28 -17.28
N ALA A 120 -5.22 8.98 -16.41
CA ALA A 120 -4.66 9.97 -15.49
C ALA A 120 -3.63 9.36 -14.54
N PHE A 121 -3.91 8.16 -13.98
CA PHE A 121 -2.95 7.44 -13.13
C PHE A 121 -1.73 6.91 -13.89
N ALA A 122 -1.89 6.50 -15.15
CA ALA A 122 -0.79 6.05 -16.02
C ALA A 122 0.12 7.21 -16.43
N ASP A 123 -0.46 8.37 -16.66
CA ASP A 123 0.27 9.62 -16.92
C ASP A 123 1.03 10.13 -15.68
N HIS A 124 0.70 9.63 -14.51
CA HIS A 124 1.30 10.01 -13.24
C HIS A 124 1.15 11.50 -12.87
N GLY A 125 0.14 12.17 -13.41
CA GLY A 125 -0.13 13.59 -13.17
C GLY A 125 0.76 14.56 -13.96
N ARG A 126 1.49 14.10 -15.00
CA ARG A 126 2.32 14.97 -15.84
C ARG A 126 1.49 16.00 -16.62
N SER A 127 0.28 15.63 -17.01
CA SER A 127 -0.70 16.55 -17.63
C SER A 127 -1.27 17.59 -16.65
N GLY A 128 -1.04 17.42 -15.34
CA GLY A 128 -1.64 18.25 -14.29
C GLY A 128 -3.03 17.80 -13.85
N ASP A 129 -3.59 16.74 -14.43
CA ASP A 129 -4.94 16.24 -14.14
C ASP A 129 -5.01 15.32 -12.92
N LEU A 130 -3.88 14.99 -12.28
CA LEU A 130 -3.82 14.13 -11.10
C LEU A 130 -2.77 14.63 -10.10
N GLU A 131 -3.19 14.85 -8.87
CA GLU A 131 -2.30 15.17 -7.75
C GLU A 131 -2.54 14.20 -6.58
N ARG A 132 -1.46 13.65 -6.04
CA ARG A 132 -1.47 12.73 -4.91
C ARG A 132 -0.49 13.18 -3.85
N ALA A 133 -1.01 13.48 -2.66
CA ALA A 133 -0.15 13.81 -1.53
C ALA A 133 -0.46 12.96 -0.31
N TYR A 134 0.59 12.62 0.40
CA TYR A 134 0.56 11.77 1.60
C TYR A 134 1.19 12.52 2.76
N GLN A 135 0.62 12.35 3.94
CA GLN A 135 1.23 12.72 5.19
C GLN A 135 1.95 11.50 5.77
N ALA A 136 3.23 11.66 6.08
CA ALA A 136 4.06 10.63 6.68
C ALA A 136 4.69 11.18 7.96
N LEU A 137 4.54 10.47 9.08
CA LEU A 137 5.29 10.78 10.29
C LEU A 137 6.54 9.91 10.32
N VAL A 138 7.71 10.54 10.32
CA VAL A 138 9.01 9.87 10.18
C VAL A 138 9.92 10.12 11.40
N TRP A 139 10.88 9.23 11.61
CA TRP A 139 11.92 9.40 12.61
C TRP A 139 12.96 10.44 12.18
N GLY A 140 13.22 11.41 13.08
CA GLY A 140 14.16 12.49 12.82
C GLY A 140 13.63 13.50 11.81
N THR A 141 14.53 14.22 11.15
CA THR A 141 14.20 15.18 10.08
C THR A 141 15.21 15.07 8.95
N PRO A 142 14.76 15.07 7.68
CA PRO A 142 15.67 15.18 6.55
C PRO A 142 16.52 16.45 6.64
N PRO A 143 17.77 16.43 6.16
CA PRO A 143 18.71 17.58 6.28
C PRO A 143 18.25 18.81 5.49
N ARG A 144 17.40 18.61 4.48
CA ARG A 144 16.78 19.69 3.69
C ARG A 144 15.29 19.74 3.99
N PRO A 145 14.68 20.95 4.08
CA PRO A 145 13.25 21.10 4.35
C PRO A 145 12.37 20.58 3.20
N MET A 146 12.92 20.45 2.00
CA MET A 146 12.29 19.86 0.83
C MET A 146 13.33 19.15 -0.04
N GLY A 147 12.88 18.18 -0.81
CA GLY A 147 13.76 17.45 -1.72
C GLY A 147 13.01 16.45 -2.58
N THR A 148 13.76 15.84 -3.50
CA THR A 148 13.28 14.78 -4.39
C THR A 148 14.11 13.53 -4.15
N ILE A 149 13.43 12.40 -4.00
CA ILE A 149 14.04 11.07 -3.95
C ILE A 149 13.71 10.42 -5.29
N ASP A 150 14.73 10.28 -6.11
CA ASP A 150 14.66 9.75 -7.46
C ASP A 150 15.56 8.51 -7.54
N THR A 151 14.93 7.33 -7.63
CA THR A 151 15.62 6.04 -7.54
C THR A 151 14.91 4.96 -8.36
N TRP A 152 15.46 3.75 -8.32
CA TRP A 152 14.84 2.55 -8.87
C TRP A 152 14.44 1.61 -7.73
N LEU A 153 13.19 1.15 -7.74
CA LEU A 153 12.66 0.22 -6.76
C LEU A 153 12.48 -1.16 -7.37
N GLY A 154 12.87 -2.18 -6.63
CA GLY A 154 12.72 -3.58 -7.00
C GLY A 154 12.69 -4.48 -5.78
N ARG A 155 12.58 -5.79 -5.98
CA ARG A 155 12.60 -6.77 -4.90
C ARG A 155 13.96 -6.76 -4.20
N SER A 156 13.93 -6.71 -2.87
CA SER A 156 15.16 -6.78 -2.07
C SER A 156 15.91 -8.09 -2.30
N GLY A 157 17.21 -7.99 -2.52
CA GLY A 157 18.07 -9.17 -2.65
C GLY A 157 18.23 -9.97 -1.36
N ARG A 158 17.95 -9.35 -0.19
CA ARG A 158 18.01 -10.02 1.13
C ARG A 158 16.69 -10.65 1.55
N ASP A 159 15.59 -10.03 1.18
CA ASP A 159 14.24 -10.47 1.53
C ASP A 159 13.30 -10.15 0.36
N ARG A 160 13.02 -11.14 -0.47
CA ARG A 160 12.20 -10.98 -1.68
C ARG A 160 10.74 -10.62 -1.42
N THR A 161 10.29 -10.67 -0.17
CA THR A 161 8.95 -10.20 0.22
C THR A 161 8.88 -8.67 0.34
N ARG A 162 10.04 -8.00 0.43
CA ARG A 162 10.18 -6.54 0.57
C ARG A 162 10.67 -5.87 -0.71
N GLN A 163 10.36 -4.59 -0.82
CA GLN A 163 10.95 -3.70 -1.83
C GLN A 163 12.22 -3.03 -1.28
N ALA A 164 13.11 -2.63 -2.17
CA ALA A 164 14.31 -1.87 -1.83
C ALA A 164 14.67 -0.91 -2.96
N VAL A 165 15.49 0.10 -2.67
CA VAL A 165 16.21 0.83 -3.70
C VAL A 165 17.25 -0.11 -4.30
N VAL A 166 17.22 -0.25 -5.61
CA VAL A 166 18.04 -1.20 -6.37
C VAL A 166 18.76 -0.50 -7.52
N ASN A 167 19.69 -1.21 -8.17
CA ASN A 167 20.31 -0.71 -9.38
C ASN A 167 19.31 -0.79 -10.54
N GLU A 168 19.35 0.18 -11.45
CA GLU A 168 18.52 0.24 -12.67
C GLU A 168 18.62 -1.05 -13.51
N SER A 169 19.78 -1.68 -13.53
CA SER A 169 20.02 -2.93 -14.28
C SER A 169 19.32 -4.16 -13.72
N GLN A 170 18.71 -4.08 -12.52
CA GLN A 170 17.98 -5.22 -11.97
C GLN A 170 16.70 -5.48 -12.77
N PRO A 171 16.38 -6.74 -13.16
CA PRO A 171 15.28 -7.03 -14.08
C PRO A 171 13.90 -6.54 -13.67
N ASP A 172 13.63 -6.46 -12.36
CA ASP A 172 12.37 -5.97 -11.80
C ASP A 172 12.44 -4.51 -11.29
N ALA A 173 13.55 -3.80 -11.59
CA ALA A 173 13.69 -2.39 -11.24
C ALA A 173 12.64 -1.53 -11.95
N ARG A 174 12.03 -0.61 -11.21
CA ARG A 174 11.05 0.36 -11.70
C ARG A 174 11.41 1.73 -11.20
N HIS A 175 11.49 2.71 -12.08
CA HIS A 175 11.75 4.10 -11.75
C HIS A 175 10.70 4.63 -10.77
N ALA A 176 11.13 5.36 -9.76
CA ALA A 176 10.31 5.86 -8.68
C ALA A 176 10.77 7.25 -8.24
N VAL A 177 9.83 8.21 -8.22
CA VAL A 177 10.10 9.61 -7.83
C VAL A 177 9.11 10.04 -6.75
N THR A 178 9.65 10.53 -5.64
CA THR A 178 8.89 11.11 -4.52
C THR A 178 9.47 12.47 -4.16
N HIS A 179 8.64 13.51 -4.23
CA HIS A 179 8.96 14.82 -3.68
C HIS A 179 8.53 14.87 -2.22
N TYR A 180 9.35 15.42 -1.35
CA TYR A 180 9.00 15.59 0.05
C TYR A 180 9.16 17.03 0.53
N THR A 181 8.32 17.42 1.48
CA THR A 181 8.40 18.69 2.20
C THR A 181 8.18 18.45 3.68
N VAL A 182 9.11 18.92 4.52
CA VAL A 182 8.95 18.90 5.99
C VAL A 182 7.91 19.95 6.36
N ARG A 183 6.81 19.52 6.94
CA ARG A 183 5.70 20.39 7.37
C ARG A 183 5.83 20.82 8.82
N GLU A 184 6.28 19.89 9.67
CA GLU A 184 6.41 20.13 11.11
C GLU A 184 7.53 19.27 11.69
N ARG A 185 8.17 19.74 12.78
CA ARG A 185 9.19 19.02 13.54
C ARG A 185 8.73 18.86 14.96
N PHE A 186 9.01 17.71 15.57
CA PHE A 186 8.59 17.36 16.92
C PHE A 186 9.77 16.97 17.78
N GLY A 187 9.72 17.38 19.07
CA GLY A 187 10.71 17.01 20.06
C GLY A 187 12.07 17.65 19.80
N GLU A 188 12.11 18.89 19.34
CA GLU A 188 13.33 19.67 19.26
C GLU A 188 13.88 19.90 20.67
N LYS A 189 15.11 19.41 20.90
CA LYS A 189 15.88 19.71 22.09
C LYS A 189 16.75 20.94 21.83
N PRO A 190 17.29 21.60 22.90
CA PRO A 190 18.23 22.71 22.74
C PRO A 190 19.47 22.36 21.90
N ASP A 191 19.81 21.07 21.78
CA ASP A 191 20.91 20.53 20.97
C ASP A 191 20.52 20.24 19.52
N ALA A 192 19.35 20.71 19.04
CA ALA A 192 18.83 20.60 17.69
C ALA A 192 18.53 19.16 17.21
N THR A 193 18.34 18.20 18.11
CA THR A 193 17.95 16.85 17.70
C THR A 193 16.43 16.73 17.56
N THR A 194 15.94 16.76 16.34
CA THR A 194 14.54 16.48 16.03
C THR A 194 14.25 15.00 16.24
N LEU A 195 13.20 14.70 17.00
CA LEU A 195 12.80 13.33 17.29
C LEU A 195 12.01 12.71 16.11
N ALA A 196 11.07 13.48 15.58
CA ALA A 196 10.19 13.10 14.50
C ALA A 196 9.82 14.31 13.64
N SER A 197 9.36 14.07 12.43
CA SER A 197 8.83 15.12 11.54
C SER A 197 7.58 14.64 10.80
N LEU A 198 6.63 15.55 10.64
CA LEU A 198 5.54 15.40 9.70
C LEU A 198 6.04 15.83 8.32
N ILE A 199 5.96 14.91 7.37
CA ILE A 199 6.40 15.11 5.99
C ILE A 199 5.22 14.96 5.06
N GLU A 200 5.07 15.90 4.14
CA GLU A 200 4.21 15.73 2.98
C GLU A 200 5.02 15.10 1.84
N CYS A 201 4.52 14.01 1.29
CA CYS A 201 5.09 13.32 0.13
C CYS A 201 4.16 13.47 -1.07
N ARG A 202 4.66 13.98 -2.19
CA ARG A 202 3.96 14.06 -3.48
C ARG A 202 4.59 13.07 -4.45
N LEU A 203 3.75 12.33 -5.16
CA LEU A 203 4.19 11.20 -5.98
C LEU A 203 4.08 11.52 -7.48
N GLU A 204 5.20 11.37 -8.20
CA GLU A 204 5.16 11.25 -9.67
C GLU A 204 4.87 9.80 -10.09
N THR A 205 5.29 8.81 -9.32
CA THR A 205 5.10 7.38 -9.56
C THR A 205 4.39 6.73 -8.39
N GLY A 206 3.78 5.55 -8.58
CA GLY A 206 3.06 4.83 -7.52
C GLY A 206 3.54 3.37 -7.38
N ARG A 207 4.82 3.16 -7.03
CA ARG A 207 5.37 1.80 -6.86
C ARG A 207 5.00 1.24 -5.49
N THR A 208 4.98 -0.08 -5.38
CA THR A 208 4.69 -0.77 -4.11
C THR A 208 5.62 -0.28 -3.01
N HIS A 209 5.05 0.13 -1.87
CA HIS A 209 5.75 0.65 -0.68
C HIS A 209 6.65 1.87 -0.95
N GLN A 210 6.44 2.61 -2.04
CA GLN A 210 7.38 3.63 -2.53
C GLN A 210 7.80 4.63 -1.46
N ILE A 211 6.85 5.33 -0.80
CA ILE A 211 7.16 6.32 0.24
C ILE A 211 7.90 5.65 1.39
N ARG A 212 7.49 4.47 1.82
CA ARG A 212 8.09 3.72 2.92
C ARG A 212 9.56 3.39 2.65
N VAL A 213 9.84 2.88 1.45
CA VAL A 213 11.21 2.56 0.99
C VAL A 213 12.05 3.81 0.82
N HIS A 214 11.52 4.86 0.18
CA HIS A 214 12.23 6.11 -0.06
C HIS A 214 12.62 6.81 1.24
N MET A 215 11.68 6.94 2.19
CA MET A 215 11.97 7.57 3.47
C MET A 215 12.96 6.75 4.30
N ALA A 216 12.89 5.43 4.28
CA ALA A 216 13.88 4.56 4.90
C ALA A 216 15.26 4.67 4.23
N HIS A 217 15.30 4.78 2.90
CA HIS A 217 16.54 4.94 2.12
C HIS A 217 17.31 6.19 2.51
N ILE A 218 16.61 7.32 2.73
CA ILE A 218 17.26 8.56 3.18
C ILE A 218 17.48 8.62 4.69
N GLY A 219 17.27 7.52 5.44
CA GLY A 219 17.54 7.42 6.87
C GLY A 219 16.42 7.89 7.79
N HIS A 220 15.24 8.17 7.25
CA HIS A 220 14.07 8.68 7.98
C HIS A 220 12.84 7.77 7.82
N PRO A 221 12.90 6.49 8.25
CA PRO A 221 11.76 5.58 8.08
C PRO A 221 10.53 6.08 8.82
N LEU A 222 9.36 5.64 8.35
CA LEU A 222 8.07 5.98 8.97
C LEU A 222 7.97 5.39 10.38
N ILE A 223 7.39 6.15 11.28
CA ILE A 223 7.07 5.67 12.62
C ILE A 223 6.06 4.51 12.50
N GLY A 224 6.29 3.45 13.27
CA GLY A 224 5.45 2.25 13.30
C GLY A 224 5.65 1.29 12.13
N ASP A 225 6.46 1.64 11.10
CA ASP A 225 6.73 0.74 9.99
C ASP A 225 7.63 -0.43 10.44
N ARG A 226 7.05 -1.63 10.46
CA ARG A 226 7.75 -2.85 10.91
C ARG A 226 8.68 -3.43 9.84
N ASP A 227 8.42 -3.16 8.56
CA ASP A 227 9.21 -3.70 7.46
C ASP A 227 10.47 -2.87 7.22
N TYR A 228 10.33 -1.53 7.20
CA TYR A 228 11.41 -0.63 6.80
C TYR A 228 11.96 0.20 7.98
N GLY A 229 11.25 0.24 9.09
CA GLY A 229 11.61 1.02 10.29
C GLY A 229 12.08 0.19 11.48
N ALA A 230 12.28 -1.12 11.34
CA ALA A 230 12.60 -2.03 12.45
C ALA A 230 13.83 -1.60 13.27
N ALA A 231 14.89 -1.09 12.62
CA ALA A 231 16.09 -0.59 13.29
C ALA A 231 15.83 0.62 14.22
N PHE A 232 14.70 1.30 14.03
CA PHE A 232 14.32 2.50 14.80
C PHE A 232 13.36 2.19 15.97
N LEU A 233 12.92 0.96 16.12
CA LEU A 233 12.04 0.55 17.25
C LEU A 233 12.71 0.82 18.60
N SER A 234 14.04 0.73 18.71
CA SER A 234 14.79 1.08 19.92
C SER A 234 14.68 2.57 20.30
N LYS A 235 14.42 3.47 19.34
CA LYS A 235 14.19 4.89 19.61
C LYS A 235 12.86 5.10 20.35
N ALA A 236 11.82 4.31 20.04
CA ALA A 236 10.55 4.37 20.74
C ALA A 236 10.70 4.08 22.24
N ASN A 237 11.61 3.17 22.61
CA ASN A 237 11.87 2.82 24.00
C ASN A 237 12.52 3.96 24.81
N ARG A 238 13.08 4.97 24.15
CA ARG A 238 13.72 6.16 24.78
C ARG A 238 12.77 7.35 24.92
N LEU A 239 11.54 7.21 24.43
CA LEU A 239 10.53 8.24 24.54
C LEU A 239 9.99 8.31 25.97
N PRO A 240 9.65 9.52 26.48
CA PRO A 240 8.92 9.64 27.74
C PRO A 240 7.47 9.14 27.58
N GLU A 241 6.87 8.68 28.68
CA GLU A 241 5.44 8.41 28.70
C GLU A 241 4.64 9.74 28.63
N PRO A 242 3.48 9.77 27.95
CA PRO A 242 2.77 8.63 27.32
C PRO A 242 3.23 8.32 25.86
N LEU A 243 4.16 9.10 25.29
CA LEU A 243 4.59 8.97 23.88
C LEU A 243 5.15 7.58 23.57
N LYS A 244 5.90 7.00 24.51
CA LYS A 244 6.43 5.64 24.36
C LYS A 244 5.31 4.63 24.13
N GLY A 245 4.28 4.66 24.98
CA GLY A 245 3.12 3.77 24.86
C GLY A 245 2.37 3.96 23.53
N LEU A 246 2.14 5.21 23.13
CA LEU A 246 1.46 5.55 21.87
C LEU A 246 2.24 5.05 20.65
N VAL A 247 3.54 5.32 20.57
CA VAL A 247 4.38 4.93 19.43
C VAL A 247 4.56 3.40 19.38
N SER A 248 4.77 2.76 20.53
CA SER A 248 4.93 1.31 20.61
C SER A 248 3.65 0.56 20.26
N GLY A 249 2.49 1.10 20.63
CA GLY A 249 1.17 0.55 20.34
C GLY A 249 0.63 0.87 18.95
N PHE A 250 1.25 1.81 18.21
CA PHE A 250 0.72 2.26 16.92
C PHE A 250 0.68 1.15 15.85
N GLY A 251 1.65 0.25 15.83
CA GLY A 251 1.61 -1.05 15.16
C GLY A 251 1.57 -1.06 13.63
N ARG A 252 1.55 0.10 12.95
CA ARG A 252 1.50 0.26 11.50
C ARG A 252 2.35 1.44 11.04
N GLN A 253 2.63 1.55 9.73
CA GLN A 253 3.26 2.76 9.19
C GLN A 253 2.36 3.98 9.38
N ALA A 254 2.93 5.06 9.91
CA ALA A 254 2.26 6.36 10.03
C ALA A 254 2.22 7.05 8.66
N LEU A 255 1.31 6.58 7.80
CA LEU A 255 1.11 7.04 6.42
C LEU A 255 -0.37 7.21 6.12
N HIS A 256 -0.72 8.36 5.54
CA HIS A 256 -2.09 8.71 5.20
C HIS A 256 -2.14 9.44 3.85
N ALA A 257 -2.94 8.94 2.91
CA ALA A 257 -3.25 9.59 1.65
C ALA A 257 -4.25 10.74 1.91
N TRP A 258 -3.74 11.93 2.21
CA TRP A 258 -4.56 13.04 2.67
C TRP A 258 -5.14 13.91 1.55
N LEU A 259 -4.53 13.86 0.35
CA LEU A 259 -4.99 14.59 -0.82
C LEU A 259 -4.95 13.69 -2.05
N LEU A 260 -6.08 13.66 -2.73
CA LEU A 260 -6.25 13.06 -4.05
C LEU A 260 -7.09 14.04 -4.88
N ALA A 261 -6.46 14.75 -5.81
CA ALA A 261 -7.12 15.63 -6.73
C ALA A 261 -7.01 15.09 -8.16
N PHE A 262 -8.10 15.10 -8.89
CA PHE A 262 -8.14 14.63 -10.27
C PHE A 262 -9.25 15.34 -11.02
N ARG A 263 -9.13 15.38 -12.36
CA ARG A 263 -10.23 15.82 -13.20
C ARG A 263 -11.33 14.77 -13.19
N HIS A 264 -12.56 15.20 -12.93
CA HIS A 264 -13.72 14.30 -12.99
C HIS A 264 -13.93 13.82 -14.43
N PRO A 265 -14.12 12.52 -14.65
CA PRO A 265 -14.37 11.91 -15.97
C PRO A 265 -15.58 12.49 -16.71
#